data_c04bd8c03ee24399bf9f31d0e9856930
#
_entry.id   c04bd8c03ee24399bf9f31d0e9856930
#
_cell.length_a   1.000
_cell.length_b   1.000
_cell.length_c   1.000
_cell.angle_alpha   90.00
_cell.angle_beta   90.00
_cell.angle_gamma   90.00
#
_symmetry.space_group_name_H-M   'P 1'
#
loop_
_entity.id
_entity.type
_entity.pdbx_description
1 polymer ?
#
loop_
_entity_poly.entity_id
_entity_poly.type
_entity_poly.pdbx_seq_one_letter_code
_entity_poly.pdbx_strand_id
1 'polypeptide(L)'
;MRLSLAACDQVSTDFLQLVRYGLRALSDNHVRESLRAVDVLLRGDTPAGPAWHRYNGDGYGEHADGGPFDGHGRGRLWPLLAGERGHAALTAGESPLPYLRSMAQMAGPAGLIPEQVWDRDPIPDKDLWPGRPTGSAMPLVWAHAEFIKLAHSHDKKFPVDRPKATWERYGGKRPEISWVLWRHRHKLRTLPEGKELRFVFEGEVLIHWGIDGWSRPVDSPTRPLGLGFFGAVLPVECLRRGQRIDFTFFWPREQRWEGVDYHMEVGTREARV
;
A
#
# COMPACT_ATOMS: atom_id res chain seq x y z
N MET A 1 -24.60 6.14 7.99
CA MET A 1 -23.80 5.18 8.80
C MET A 1 -22.35 5.32 8.35
N ARG A 2 -21.45 5.83 9.17
CA ARG A 2 -20.01 5.85 8.84
C ARG A 2 -19.48 4.42 8.99
N LEU A 3 -19.10 3.81 7.87
CA LEU A 3 -18.33 2.56 7.89
C LEU A 3 -16.92 2.91 8.39
N SER A 4 -16.58 2.45 9.57
CA SER A 4 -15.22 2.51 10.10
C SER A 4 -14.55 1.17 9.76
N LEU A 5 -13.64 1.20 8.80
CA LEU A 5 -12.76 0.06 8.50
C LEU A 5 -11.48 0.21 9.32
N ALA A 6 -10.96 -0.88 9.86
CA ALA A 6 -9.62 -0.88 10.41
C ALA A 6 -8.61 -0.58 9.28
N ALA A 7 -7.52 0.14 9.58
CA ALA A 7 -6.53 0.51 8.57
C ALA A 7 -5.90 -0.71 7.88
N CYS A 8 -5.79 -1.84 8.59
CA CYS A 8 -5.29 -3.11 8.04
C CYS A 8 -6.26 -3.77 7.06
N ASP A 9 -7.54 -3.41 7.08
CA ASP A 9 -8.58 -3.96 6.20
C ASP A 9 -8.80 -3.10 4.94
N GLN A 10 -8.12 -1.96 4.85
CA GLN A 10 -8.19 -1.09 3.68
C GLN A 10 -7.30 -1.64 2.58
N VAL A 11 -7.90 -1.94 1.43
CA VAL A 11 -7.23 -2.43 0.22
C VAL A 11 -7.28 -1.36 -0.85
N SER A 12 -6.14 -1.06 -1.49
CA SER A 12 -6.03 -0.12 -2.61
C SER A 12 -4.99 -0.60 -3.63
N THR A 13 -4.93 0.03 -4.80
CA THR A 13 -3.95 -0.27 -5.85
C THR A 13 -2.61 0.43 -5.65
N ASP A 14 -2.46 1.34 -4.69
CA ASP A 14 -1.32 2.26 -4.53
C ASP A 14 0.04 1.55 -4.47
N PHE A 15 0.11 0.34 -3.89
CA PHE A 15 1.35 -0.42 -3.81
C PHE A 15 1.91 -0.83 -5.20
N LEU A 16 1.10 -0.80 -6.27
CA LEU A 16 1.56 -1.07 -7.63
C LEU A 16 2.62 -0.07 -8.10
N GLN A 17 2.64 1.13 -7.52
CA GLN A 17 3.68 2.12 -7.77
C GLN A 17 5.08 1.61 -7.34
N LEU A 18 5.16 0.76 -6.30
CA LEU A 18 6.42 0.12 -5.90
C LEU A 18 6.99 -0.76 -7.03
N VAL A 19 6.11 -1.42 -7.78
CA VAL A 19 6.48 -2.28 -8.91
C VAL A 19 6.87 -1.40 -10.11
N ARG A 20 6.02 -0.46 -10.46
CA ARG A 20 6.21 0.47 -11.59
C ARG A 20 7.54 1.20 -11.51
N TYR A 21 7.88 1.70 -10.32
CA TYR A 21 9.11 2.47 -10.11
C TYR A 21 10.34 1.62 -9.77
N GLY A 22 10.22 0.29 -9.79
CA GLY A 22 11.35 -0.62 -9.65
C GLY A 22 11.85 -0.82 -8.21
N LEU A 23 11.04 -0.53 -7.21
CA LEU A 23 11.32 -0.78 -5.79
C LEU A 23 11.02 -2.23 -5.40
N ARG A 24 10.08 -2.87 -6.09
CA ARG A 24 9.67 -4.28 -5.90
C ARG A 24 9.44 -4.93 -7.26
N ALA A 25 9.65 -6.24 -7.32
CA ALA A 25 9.19 -7.02 -8.47
C ALA A 25 7.75 -7.50 -8.25
N LEU A 26 7.00 -7.74 -9.32
CA LEU A 26 5.67 -8.34 -9.22
C LEU A 26 5.73 -9.78 -8.66
N SER A 27 6.87 -10.46 -8.81
CA SER A 27 7.13 -11.78 -8.23
C SER A 27 7.41 -11.78 -6.71
N ASP A 28 7.58 -10.62 -6.07
CA ASP A 28 7.66 -10.52 -4.62
C ASP A 28 6.37 -11.08 -3.99
N ASN A 29 6.51 -11.94 -2.98
CA ASN A 29 5.36 -12.63 -2.39
C ASN A 29 4.31 -11.67 -1.83
N HIS A 30 4.73 -10.59 -1.15
CA HIS A 30 3.79 -9.62 -0.59
C HIS A 30 3.05 -8.86 -1.70
N VAL A 31 3.76 -8.48 -2.76
CA VAL A 31 3.15 -7.81 -3.92
C VAL A 31 2.14 -8.73 -4.60
N ARG A 32 2.51 -10.00 -4.82
CA ARG A 32 1.65 -10.99 -5.48
C ARG A 32 0.38 -11.29 -4.68
N GLU A 33 0.50 -11.49 -3.36
CA GLU A 33 -0.65 -11.73 -2.50
C GLU A 33 -1.55 -10.48 -2.39
N SER A 34 -0.95 -9.29 -2.27
CA SER A 34 -1.70 -8.02 -2.31
C SER A 34 -2.43 -7.82 -3.62
N LEU A 35 -1.80 -8.17 -4.75
CA LEU A 35 -2.43 -8.07 -6.07
C LEU A 35 -3.64 -9.00 -6.20
N ARG A 36 -3.54 -10.23 -5.66
CA ARG A 36 -4.68 -11.15 -5.62
C ARG A 36 -5.85 -10.58 -4.82
N ALA A 37 -5.56 -10.00 -3.65
CA ALA A 37 -6.59 -9.35 -2.84
C ALA A 37 -7.25 -8.18 -3.58
N VAL A 38 -6.46 -7.34 -4.24
CA VAL A 38 -6.94 -6.22 -5.05
C VAL A 38 -7.80 -6.71 -6.22
N ASP A 39 -7.34 -7.72 -6.97
CA ASP A 39 -8.10 -8.23 -8.11
C ASP A 39 -9.41 -8.91 -7.68
N VAL A 40 -9.48 -9.48 -6.46
CA VAL A 40 -10.72 -10.06 -5.92
C VAL A 40 -11.69 -8.99 -5.40
N LEU A 41 -11.17 -7.96 -4.72
CA LEU A 41 -12.02 -7.01 -3.98
C LEU A 41 -12.36 -5.75 -4.77
N LEU A 42 -11.50 -5.31 -5.69
CA LEU A 42 -11.61 -4.00 -6.34
C LEU A 42 -11.84 -4.09 -7.85
N ARG A 43 -11.56 -5.22 -8.48
CA ARG A 43 -11.77 -5.37 -9.92
C ARG A 43 -13.26 -5.48 -10.23
N GLY A 44 -13.69 -4.75 -11.27
CA GLY A 44 -14.97 -4.92 -11.93
C GLY A 44 -14.77 -5.18 -13.42
N ASP A 45 -15.51 -6.15 -13.95
CA ASP A 45 -15.52 -6.44 -15.37
C ASP A 45 -16.76 -5.80 -16.02
N THR A 46 -16.54 -5.09 -17.11
CA THR A 46 -17.58 -4.41 -17.88
C THR A 46 -17.49 -4.82 -19.35
N PRO A 47 -18.50 -4.52 -20.19
CA PRO A 47 -18.40 -4.73 -21.64
C PRO A 47 -17.23 -4.00 -22.30
N ALA A 48 -16.75 -2.90 -21.68
CA ALA A 48 -15.57 -2.16 -22.13
C ALA A 48 -14.24 -2.78 -21.63
N GLY A 49 -14.30 -3.81 -20.77
CA GLY A 49 -13.16 -4.48 -20.17
C GLY A 49 -13.02 -4.25 -18.67
N PRO A 50 -11.93 -4.74 -18.05
CA PRO A 50 -11.72 -4.59 -16.62
C PRO A 50 -11.27 -3.19 -16.22
N ALA A 51 -11.74 -2.74 -15.05
CA ALA A 51 -11.21 -1.59 -14.32
C ALA A 51 -11.28 -1.85 -12.81
N TRP A 52 -10.77 -0.95 -12.00
CA TRP A 52 -10.68 -1.12 -10.55
C TRP A 52 -11.33 0.04 -9.80
N HIS A 53 -11.90 -0.27 -8.64
CA HIS A 53 -12.23 0.72 -7.63
C HIS A 53 -10.94 1.22 -6.95
N ARG A 54 -10.93 2.45 -6.43
CA ARG A 54 -9.76 3.00 -5.74
C ARG A 54 -9.39 2.19 -4.50
N TYR A 55 -10.41 1.90 -3.68
CA TYR A 55 -10.28 1.14 -2.44
C TYR A 55 -11.65 0.61 -1.99
N ASN A 56 -11.64 -0.37 -1.12
CA ASN A 56 -12.86 -0.91 -0.54
C ASN A 56 -13.53 0.11 0.39
N GLY A 57 -14.85 0.25 0.27
CA GLY A 57 -15.62 1.25 1.01
C GLY A 57 -15.51 2.67 0.48
N ASP A 58 -15.03 2.85 -0.76
CA ASP A 58 -15.00 4.15 -1.44
C ASP A 58 -16.42 4.72 -1.59
N GLY A 59 -16.63 5.91 -1.04
CA GLY A 59 -17.91 6.62 -1.10
C GLY A 59 -17.99 7.72 -2.17
N TYR A 60 -16.95 7.87 -3.01
CA TYR A 60 -16.88 8.92 -4.01
C TYR A 60 -17.37 8.45 -5.38
N GLY A 61 -18.59 8.78 -5.73
CA GLY A 61 -19.26 8.45 -7.00
C GLY A 61 -20.76 8.56 -6.86
N GLU A 62 -21.50 8.32 -7.96
CA GLU A 62 -22.96 8.38 -8.00
C GLU A 62 -23.58 7.38 -7.01
N HIS A 63 -24.78 7.72 -6.55
CA HIS A 63 -25.61 6.83 -5.74
C HIS A 63 -25.98 5.53 -6.47
N ALA A 64 -26.49 4.54 -5.73
CA ALA A 64 -26.86 3.25 -6.30
C ALA A 64 -27.96 3.33 -7.36
N ASP A 65 -28.83 4.32 -7.25
CA ASP A 65 -29.91 4.63 -8.19
C ASP A 65 -29.47 5.54 -9.36
N GLY A 66 -28.16 5.83 -9.47
CA GLY A 66 -27.59 6.75 -10.47
C GLY A 66 -27.85 8.22 -10.17
N GLY A 67 -28.23 8.57 -8.95
CA GLY A 67 -28.26 9.95 -8.48
C GLY A 67 -26.86 10.56 -8.42
N PRO A 68 -26.70 11.90 -8.63
CA PRO A 68 -25.40 12.54 -8.61
C PRO A 68 -24.74 12.45 -7.24
N PHE A 69 -23.41 12.51 -7.20
CA PHE A 69 -22.64 12.61 -5.96
C PHE A 69 -22.96 13.93 -5.23
N ASP A 70 -23.32 13.83 -3.96
CA ASP A 70 -23.72 14.96 -3.10
C ASP A 70 -22.90 15.08 -1.80
N GLY A 71 -21.67 14.52 -1.81
CA GLY A 71 -20.78 14.43 -0.66
C GLY A 71 -20.66 13.01 -0.11
N HIS A 72 -21.53 12.11 -0.52
CA HIS A 72 -21.47 10.67 -0.25
C HIS A 72 -22.16 9.94 -1.40
N GLY A 73 -21.74 8.71 -1.63
CA GLY A 73 -22.24 7.89 -2.72
C GLY A 73 -21.53 6.53 -2.71
N ARG A 74 -21.27 6.03 -3.89
CA ARG A 74 -20.55 4.77 -4.06
C ARG A 74 -19.45 4.94 -5.12
N GLY A 75 -18.19 4.69 -4.76
CA GLY A 75 -17.06 4.72 -5.69
C GLY A 75 -17.32 3.80 -6.88
N ARG A 76 -17.05 4.29 -8.09
CA ARG A 76 -17.18 3.55 -9.34
C ARG A 76 -15.82 3.09 -9.84
N LEU A 77 -15.81 2.37 -10.95
CA LEU A 77 -14.58 1.90 -11.58
C LEU A 77 -13.83 3.05 -12.25
N TRP A 78 -12.50 3.05 -12.11
CA TRP A 78 -11.62 4.08 -12.66
C TRP A 78 -10.82 3.54 -13.85
N PRO A 79 -10.98 4.08 -15.05
CA PRO A 79 -10.14 3.74 -16.22
C PRO A 79 -8.65 3.95 -15.95
N LEU A 80 -8.29 4.98 -15.18
CA LEU A 80 -6.93 5.25 -14.71
C LEU A 80 -6.27 4.02 -14.08
N LEU A 81 -7.00 3.32 -13.19
CA LEU A 81 -6.47 2.17 -12.45
C LEU A 81 -6.29 0.94 -13.34
N ALA A 82 -7.02 0.84 -14.45
CA ALA A 82 -6.72 -0.14 -15.49
C ALA A 82 -5.33 0.13 -16.09
N GLY A 83 -4.97 1.40 -16.31
CA GLY A 83 -3.63 1.80 -16.77
C GLY A 83 -2.53 1.43 -15.78
N GLU A 84 -2.71 1.72 -14.50
CA GLU A 84 -1.76 1.33 -13.44
C GLU A 84 -1.57 -0.20 -13.37
N ARG A 85 -2.68 -0.95 -13.46
CA ARG A 85 -2.62 -2.42 -13.51
C ARG A 85 -1.91 -2.93 -14.76
N GLY A 86 -2.08 -2.23 -15.90
CA GLY A 86 -1.38 -2.51 -17.15
C GLY A 86 0.14 -2.32 -17.04
N HIS A 87 0.61 -1.29 -16.33
CA HIS A 87 2.03 -1.13 -16.03
C HIS A 87 2.58 -2.28 -15.15
N ALA A 88 1.81 -2.75 -14.17
CA ALA A 88 2.21 -3.92 -13.39
C ALA A 88 2.32 -5.18 -14.27
N ALA A 89 1.36 -5.43 -15.16
CA ALA A 89 1.41 -6.52 -16.14
C ALA A 89 2.66 -6.43 -17.03
N LEU A 90 2.95 -5.23 -17.56
CA LEU A 90 4.15 -5.00 -18.37
C LEU A 90 5.44 -5.35 -17.62
N THR A 91 5.55 -5.01 -16.33
CA THR A 91 6.75 -5.36 -15.53
C THR A 91 6.88 -6.86 -15.29
N ALA A 92 5.79 -7.62 -15.36
CA ALA A 92 5.79 -9.08 -15.31
C ALA A 92 6.12 -9.74 -16.66
N GLY A 93 6.32 -8.96 -17.71
CA GLY A 93 6.49 -9.47 -19.08
C GLY A 93 5.18 -9.82 -19.78
N GLU A 94 4.05 -9.46 -19.20
CA GLU A 94 2.71 -9.66 -19.77
C GLU A 94 2.35 -8.49 -20.69
N SER A 95 1.40 -8.74 -21.63
CA SER A 95 0.92 -7.70 -22.52
C SER A 95 0.03 -6.68 -21.82
N PRO A 96 0.30 -5.37 -21.88
CA PRO A 96 -0.57 -4.34 -21.34
C PRO A 96 -1.75 -3.99 -22.28
N LEU A 97 -1.81 -4.57 -23.48
CA LEU A 97 -2.84 -4.26 -24.49
C LEU A 97 -4.29 -4.45 -24.00
N PRO A 98 -4.65 -5.47 -23.19
CA PRO A 98 -6.01 -5.58 -22.67
C PRO A 98 -6.42 -4.34 -21.85
N TYR A 99 -5.51 -3.79 -21.05
CA TYR A 99 -5.76 -2.61 -20.22
C TYR A 99 -5.86 -1.32 -21.04
N LEU A 100 -5.00 -1.16 -22.05
CA LEU A 100 -5.09 -0.05 -23.00
C LEU A 100 -6.43 -0.08 -23.76
N ARG A 101 -6.88 -1.26 -24.18
CA ARG A 101 -8.19 -1.43 -24.84
C ARG A 101 -9.33 -1.07 -23.91
N SER A 102 -9.28 -1.52 -22.64
CA SER A 102 -10.29 -1.15 -21.64
C SER A 102 -10.40 0.37 -21.49
N MET A 103 -9.28 1.06 -21.28
CA MET A 103 -9.26 2.52 -21.17
C MET A 103 -9.83 3.21 -22.41
N ALA A 104 -9.46 2.76 -23.60
CA ALA A 104 -9.97 3.32 -24.85
C ALA A 104 -11.46 3.07 -25.06
N GLN A 105 -11.97 1.89 -24.69
CA GLN A 105 -13.38 1.54 -24.82
C GLN A 105 -14.28 2.22 -23.76
N MET A 106 -13.70 2.60 -22.62
CA MET A 106 -14.37 3.38 -21.57
C MET A 106 -14.46 4.86 -21.88
N ALA A 107 -13.75 5.34 -22.91
CA ALA A 107 -13.84 6.72 -23.33
C ALA A 107 -15.22 7.06 -23.92
N GLY A 108 -15.63 8.31 -23.80
CA GLY A 108 -16.80 8.85 -24.46
C GLY A 108 -16.65 8.91 -25.99
N PRO A 109 -17.72 9.26 -26.74
CA PRO A 109 -17.70 9.30 -28.21
C PRO A 109 -16.63 10.20 -28.81
N ALA A 110 -16.21 11.25 -28.08
CA ALA A 110 -15.14 12.16 -28.49
C ALA A 110 -13.74 11.65 -28.15
N GLY A 111 -13.58 10.41 -27.66
CA GLY A 111 -12.30 9.84 -27.22
C GLY A 111 -11.80 10.37 -25.88
N LEU A 112 -12.66 11.05 -25.11
CA LEU A 112 -12.33 11.57 -23.79
C LEU A 112 -12.47 10.49 -22.73
N ILE A 113 -11.42 10.21 -21.98
CA ILE A 113 -11.42 9.23 -20.89
C ILE A 113 -11.98 9.89 -19.63
N PRO A 114 -13.03 9.29 -19.02
CA PRO A 114 -13.65 9.83 -17.81
C PRO A 114 -12.83 9.48 -16.57
N GLU A 115 -13.17 10.12 -15.46
CA GLU A 115 -12.70 9.75 -14.13
C GLU A 115 -13.28 8.39 -13.72
N GLN A 116 -14.60 8.21 -13.87
CA GLN A 116 -15.30 7.01 -13.46
C GLN A 116 -16.23 6.49 -14.56
N VAL A 117 -16.41 5.16 -14.57
CA VAL A 117 -17.39 4.50 -15.43
C VAL A 117 -18.42 3.74 -14.60
N TRP A 118 -19.64 3.62 -15.12
CA TRP A 118 -20.71 2.90 -14.46
C TRP A 118 -20.39 1.40 -14.35
N ASP A 119 -20.69 0.79 -13.21
CA ASP A 119 -20.32 -0.59 -12.86
C ASP A 119 -21.49 -1.47 -12.41
N ARG A 120 -22.72 -0.99 -12.64
CA ARG A 120 -23.97 -1.66 -12.22
C ARG A 120 -24.89 -1.87 -13.41
N ASP A 121 -26.06 -2.47 -13.12
CA ASP A 121 -27.10 -2.63 -14.11
C ASP A 121 -27.40 -1.31 -14.79
N PRO A 122 -27.77 -1.34 -16.09
CA PRO A 122 -28.08 -0.12 -16.84
C PRO A 122 -29.20 0.67 -16.21
N ILE A 123 -29.09 2.00 -16.24
CA ILE A 123 -30.18 2.94 -15.91
C ILE A 123 -30.42 3.81 -17.13
N PRO A 124 -31.23 3.32 -18.09
CA PRO A 124 -31.44 3.99 -19.39
C PRO A 124 -31.92 5.45 -19.28
N ASP A 125 -32.82 5.73 -18.34
CA ASP A 125 -33.37 7.07 -18.13
C ASP A 125 -32.30 8.10 -17.66
N LYS A 126 -31.14 7.63 -17.22
CA LYS A 126 -30.00 8.45 -16.80
C LYS A 126 -28.78 8.28 -17.72
N ASP A 127 -28.94 7.56 -18.82
CA ASP A 127 -27.85 7.22 -19.74
C ASP A 127 -26.63 6.56 -19.07
N LEU A 128 -26.89 5.77 -18.00
CA LEU A 128 -25.87 5.03 -17.30
C LEU A 128 -25.80 3.58 -17.79
N TRP A 129 -24.64 3.21 -18.36
CA TRP A 129 -24.39 1.91 -18.96
C TRP A 129 -23.06 1.33 -18.46
N PRO A 130 -22.97 0.02 -18.14
CA PRO A 130 -21.73 -0.60 -17.65
C PRO A 130 -20.54 -0.34 -18.58
N GLY A 131 -19.45 0.19 -18.02
CA GLY A 131 -18.24 0.55 -18.75
C GLY A 131 -18.31 1.85 -19.55
N ARG A 132 -19.41 2.63 -19.42
CA ARG A 132 -19.54 3.95 -20.01
C ARG A 132 -19.34 5.05 -18.97
N PRO A 133 -18.95 6.28 -19.43
CA PRO A 133 -18.77 7.41 -18.51
C PRO A 133 -19.97 7.63 -17.61
N THR A 134 -19.71 8.02 -16.37
CA THR A 134 -20.71 8.51 -15.42
C THR A 134 -20.80 10.04 -15.47
N GLY A 135 -21.49 10.68 -14.51
CA GLY A 135 -21.50 12.13 -14.33
C GLY A 135 -20.20 12.71 -13.75
N SER A 136 -19.15 11.89 -13.58
CA SER A 136 -17.85 12.31 -13.10
C SER A 136 -17.06 13.16 -14.11
N ALA A 137 -15.92 13.72 -13.70
CA ALA A 137 -15.09 14.57 -14.56
C ALA A 137 -14.69 13.86 -15.87
N MET A 138 -14.91 14.51 -17.01
CA MET A 138 -14.53 14.05 -18.34
C MET A 138 -14.15 15.25 -19.23
N PRO A 139 -12.89 15.34 -19.75
CA PRO A 139 -11.79 14.38 -19.59
C PRO A 139 -11.18 14.42 -18.20
N LEU A 140 -10.70 13.28 -17.70
CA LEU A 140 -9.74 13.26 -16.60
C LEU A 140 -8.32 13.29 -17.21
N VAL A 141 -7.61 14.41 -17.07
CA VAL A 141 -6.26 14.60 -17.64
C VAL A 141 -5.28 13.53 -17.14
N TRP A 142 -5.40 13.13 -15.88
CA TRP A 142 -4.59 12.06 -15.30
C TRP A 142 -4.79 10.71 -16.02
N ALA A 143 -6.03 10.33 -16.33
CA ALA A 143 -6.32 9.10 -17.06
C ALA A 143 -5.74 9.13 -18.50
N HIS A 144 -5.81 10.29 -19.18
CA HIS A 144 -5.17 10.47 -20.48
C HIS A 144 -3.64 10.36 -20.40
N ALA A 145 -3.03 10.99 -19.40
CA ALA A 145 -1.59 10.89 -19.17
C ALA A 145 -1.17 9.43 -18.91
N GLU A 146 -1.99 8.70 -18.14
CA GLU A 146 -1.74 7.29 -17.84
C GLU A 146 -1.84 6.41 -19.10
N PHE A 147 -2.85 6.64 -19.93
CA PHE A 147 -3.00 5.96 -21.20
C PHE A 147 -1.79 6.16 -22.12
N ILE A 148 -1.34 7.42 -22.28
CA ILE A 148 -0.17 7.75 -23.11
C ILE A 148 1.09 7.10 -22.55
N LYS A 149 1.31 7.17 -21.23
CA LYS A 149 2.47 6.55 -20.58
C LYS A 149 2.47 5.03 -20.75
N LEU A 150 1.30 4.38 -20.61
CA LEU A 150 1.20 2.94 -20.77
C LEU A 150 1.43 2.51 -22.24
N ALA A 151 0.86 3.25 -23.21
CA ALA A 151 1.09 3.00 -24.64
C ALA A 151 2.58 3.12 -24.99
N HIS A 152 3.23 4.20 -24.54
CA HIS A 152 4.67 4.39 -24.75
C HIS A 152 5.50 3.31 -24.03
N SER A 153 5.11 2.93 -22.80
CA SER A 153 5.76 1.85 -22.05
C SER A 153 5.64 0.50 -22.76
N HIS A 154 4.50 0.24 -23.40
CA HIS A 154 4.31 -0.95 -24.21
C HIS A 154 5.32 -1.04 -25.36
N ASP A 155 5.54 0.06 -26.08
CA ASP A 155 6.53 0.13 -27.16
C ASP A 155 7.96 -0.07 -26.64
N LYS A 156 8.29 0.58 -25.52
CA LYS A 156 9.62 0.49 -24.92
C LYS A 156 9.88 -0.80 -24.12
N LYS A 157 8.82 -1.57 -23.80
CA LYS A 157 8.87 -2.81 -22.99
C LYS A 157 9.26 -2.60 -21.53
N PHE A 158 9.18 -1.38 -21.03
CA PHE A 158 9.35 -1.04 -19.61
C PHE A 158 8.59 0.26 -19.28
N PRO A 159 8.24 0.50 -17.99
CA PRO A 159 7.58 1.75 -17.60
C PRO A 159 8.48 2.96 -17.90
N VAL A 160 8.02 3.84 -18.82
CA VAL A 160 8.83 4.99 -19.29
C VAL A 160 9.06 6.07 -18.22
N ASP A 161 8.22 6.11 -17.20
CA ASP A 161 8.33 7.04 -16.06
C ASP A 161 9.03 6.41 -14.86
N ARG A 162 9.62 5.22 -15.01
CA ARG A 162 10.42 4.60 -13.97
C ARG A 162 11.70 5.39 -13.72
N PRO A 163 11.93 5.93 -12.50
CA PRO A 163 13.12 6.72 -12.22
C PRO A 163 14.40 5.89 -12.39
N LYS A 164 15.31 6.38 -13.22
CA LYS A 164 16.57 5.68 -13.53
C LYS A 164 17.38 5.34 -12.25
N ALA A 165 17.56 6.33 -11.37
CA ALA A 165 18.29 6.14 -10.12
C ALA A 165 17.67 5.08 -9.21
N THR A 166 16.33 5.01 -9.14
CA THR A 166 15.63 3.97 -8.39
C THR A 166 15.86 2.59 -8.98
N TRP A 167 15.75 2.48 -10.31
CA TRP A 167 15.99 1.22 -11.00
C TRP A 167 17.45 0.74 -10.87
N GLU A 168 18.42 1.62 -11.04
CA GLU A 168 19.84 1.30 -10.87
C GLU A 168 20.14 0.81 -9.45
N ARG A 169 19.49 1.39 -8.44
CA ARG A 169 19.69 1.02 -7.04
C ARG A 169 18.99 -0.27 -6.64
N TYR A 170 17.76 -0.49 -7.06
CA TYR A 170 16.93 -1.58 -6.54
C TYR A 170 16.64 -2.68 -7.57
N GLY A 171 16.47 -2.34 -8.85
CA GLY A 171 16.19 -3.30 -9.93
C GLY A 171 14.99 -4.21 -9.63
N GLY A 172 13.98 -3.70 -8.89
CA GLY A 172 12.84 -4.49 -8.41
C GLY A 172 13.15 -5.40 -7.22
N LYS A 173 14.37 -5.41 -6.70
CA LYS A 173 14.76 -6.27 -5.58
C LYS A 173 14.51 -5.57 -4.24
N ARG A 174 13.93 -6.32 -3.30
CA ARG A 174 13.84 -5.86 -1.91
C ARG A 174 15.25 -5.78 -1.31
N PRO A 175 15.66 -4.61 -0.76
CA PRO A 175 16.95 -4.55 -0.07
C PRO A 175 16.91 -5.43 1.18
N GLU A 176 18.01 -6.13 1.43
CA GLU A 176 18.20 -6.79 2.72
C GLU A 176 18.47 -5.73 3.78
N ILE A 177 17.62 -5.71 4.79
CA ILE A 177 17.74 -4.81 5.94
C ILE A 177 18.24 -5.64 7.11
N SER A 178 19.36 -5.21 7.74
CA SER A 178 19.96 -5.89 8.90
C SER A 178 19.24 -5.59 10.22
N TRP A 179 18.17 -4.80 10.20
CA TRP A 179 17.47 -4.35 11.39
C TRP A 179 15.95 -4.39 11.19
N VAL A 180 15.22 -4.37 12.28
CA VAL A 180 13.78 -4.11 12.33
C VAL A 180 13.50 -2.89 13.20
N LEU A 181 12.41 -2.16 12.89
CA LEU A 181 12.02 -0.96 13.59
C LEU A 181 10.72 -1.20 14.36
N TRP A 182 10.78 -1.02 15.67
CA TRP A 182 9.61 -1.00 16.53
C TRP A 182 9.18 0.43 16.83
N ARG A 183 7.89 0.71 16.75
CA ARG A 183 7.27 1.98 17.13
C ARG A 183 5.88 1.74 17.70
N HIS A 184 5.34 2.67 18.49
CA HIS A 184 3.97 2.57 19.03
C HIS A 184 2.88 2.35 17.97
N ARG A 185 3.08 2.91 16.76
CA ARG A 185 2.17 2.73 15.62
C ARG A 185 2.51 1.49 14.77
N HIS A 186 3.57 0.77 15.12
CA HIS A 186 4.03 -0.42 14.41
C HIS A 186 4.68 -1.39 15.40
N LYS A 187 3.83 -2.08 16.15
CA LYS A 187 4.19 -2.97 17.26
C LYS A 187 4.53 -4.35 16.73
N LEU A 188 5.74 -4.53 16.25
CA LEU A 188 6.23 -5.84 15.80
C LEU A 188 6.22 -6.83 16.97
N ARG A 189 5.81 -8.07 16.71
CA ARG A 189 5.80 -9.19 17.66
C ARG A 189 6.87 -10.23 17.38
N THR A 190 7.54 -10.16 16.23
CA THR A 190 8.58 -11.09 15.84
C THR A 190 9.84 -10.34 15.43
N LEU A 191 10.97 -10.72 16.01
CA LEU A 191 12.32 -10.31 15.60
C LEU A 191 12.94 -11.44 14.77
N PRO A 192 13.25 -11.24 13.48
CA PRO A 192 14.01 -12.22 12.74
C PRO A 192 15.40 -12.43 13.36
N GLU A 193 15.81 -13.69 13.53
CA GLU A 193 17.12 -14.04 14.11
C GLU A 193 18.26 -13.30 13.40
N GLY A 194 19.21 -12.76 14.16
CA GLY A 194 20.37 -12.02 13.66
C GLY A 194 20.10 -10.58 13.21
N LYS A 195 18.88 -10.05 13.40
CA LYS A 195 18.57 -8.65 13.12
C LYS A 195 18.74 -7.79 14.35
N GLU A 196 19.22 -6.55 14.14
CA GLU A 196 19.15 -5.50 15.17
C GLU A 196 17.68 -5.10 15.46
N LEU A 197 17.39 -4.80 16.70
CA LEU A 197 16.11 -4.19 17.09
C LEU A 197 16.31 -2.71 17.36
N ARG A 198 15.67 -1.89 16.54
CA ARG A 198 15.69 -0.43 16.65
C ARG A 198 14.35 0.09 17.15
N PHE A 199 14.42 1.09 18.00
CA PHE A 199 13.26 1.83 18.52
C PHE A 199 13.32 3.29 18.06
N VAL A 200 12.14 3.87 17.77
CA VAL A 200 11.99 5.30 17.48
C VAL A 200 10.74 5.83 18.16
N PHE A 201 10.90 6.97 18.86
CA PHE A 201 9.87 7.67 19.60
C PHE A 201 9.83 9.16 19.26
N GLU A 202 8.71 9.82 19.54
CA GLU A 202 8.50 11.26 19.38
C GLU A 202 8.94 12.05 20.62
N GLY A 203 9.67 11.42 21.55
CA GLY A 203 10.21 12.00 22.78
C GLY A 203 11.29 11.13 23.38
N GLU A 204 11.99 11.67 24.38
CA GLU A 204 13.00 10.93 25.13
C GLU A 204 12.36 9.79 25.92
N VAL A 205 12.97 8.61 25.86
CA VAL A 205 12.49 7.37 26.49
C VAL A 205 13.67 6.60 27.07
N LEU A 206 13.49 5.99 28.23
CA LEU A 206 14.34 4.93 28.77
C LEU A 206 13.66 3.59 28.49
N ILE A 207 14.31 2.73 27.71
CA ILE A 207 13.79 1.39 27.41
C ILE A 207 14.29 0.45 28.49
N HIS A 208 13.38 -0.06 29.32
CA HIS A 208 13.65 -1.15 30.24
C HIS A 208 13.32 -2.47 29.55
N TRP A 209 14.30 -3.37 29.45
CA TRP A 209 14.13 -4.61 28.70
C TRP A 209 14.91 -5.76 29.28
N GLY A 210 14.44 -6.97 29.04
CA GLY A 210 15.09 -8.22 29.43
C GLY A 210 14.75 -9.33 28.44
N ILE A 211 15.27 -10.52 28.68
CA ILE A 211 15.02 -11.70 27.85
C ILE A 211 14.34 -12.79 28.67
N ASP A 212 13.52 -13.62 28.01
CA ASP A 212 12.90 -14.82 28.56
C ASP A 212 12.26 -14.63 29.94
N GLY A 213 11.32 -13.66 30.04
CA GLY A 213 10.59 -13.36 31.28
C GLY A 213 11.37 -12.42 32.21
N TRP A 214 11.91 -11.32 31.66
CA TRP A 214 12.65 -10.29 32.40
C TRP A 214 13.97 -10.79 33.04
N SER A 215 14.59 -11.82 32.46
CA SER A 215 15.90 -12.26 32.89
C SER A 215 16.95 -11.18 32.61
N ARG A 216 17.70 -10.78 33.66
CA ARG A 216 18.76 -9.76 33.58
C ARG A 216 18.28 -8.46 32.89
N PRO A 217 17.32 -7.74 33.49
CA PRO A 217 16.81 -6.51 32.88
C PRO A 217 17.90 -5.45 32.78
N VAL A 218 17.85 -4.68 31.68
CA VAL A 218 18.81 -3.62 31.35
C VAL A 218 18.04 -2.37 30.93
N ASP A 219 18.59 -1.21 31.26
CA ASP A 219 18.07 0.09 30.83
C ASP A 219 18.88 0.63 29.64
N SER A 220 18.19 0.98 28.57
CA SER A 220 18.78 1.57 27.36
C SER A 220 18.16 2.94 27.09
N PRO A 221 18.88 4.04 27.33
CA PRO A 221 18.37 5.37 27.01
C PRO A 221 18.33 5.63 25.51
N THR A 222 17.30 6.33 25.05
CA THR A 222 17.24 6.83 23.67
C THR A 222 18.15 8.04 23.47
N ARG A 223 18.59 8.25 22.23
CA ARG A 223 19.38 9.39 21.80
C ARG A 223 18.63 10.22 20.76
N PRO A 224 18.83 11.55 20.70
CA PRO A 224 18.23 12.36 19.66
C PRO A 224 18.66 11.91 18.25
N LEU A 225 17.69 11.75 17.34
CA LEU A 225 17.91 11.45 15.93
C LEU A 225 17.73 12.66 15.01
N GLY A 226 17.32 13.81 15.56
CA GLY A 226 16.90 14.98 14.81
C GLY A 226 15.38 15.04 14.59
N LEU A 227 14.87 16.19 14.17
CA LEU A 227 13.46 16.45 13.86
C LEU A 227 12.48 16.06 14.99
N GLY A 228 12.92 16.12 16.25
CA GLY A 228 12.09 15.74 17.40
C GLY A 228 12.00 14.24 17.70
N PHE A 229 12.69 13.40 16.93
CA PHE A 229 12.71 11.96 17.19
C PHE A 229 13.89 11.54 18.07
N PHE A 230 13.65 10.48 18.84
CA PHE A 230 14.64 9.81 19.69
C PHE A 230 14.66 8.32 19.37
N GLY A 231 15.83 7.71 19.43
CA GLY A 231 15.96 6.28 19.11
C GLY A 231 17.02 5.55 19.92
N ALA A 232 16.89 4.24 19.96
CA ALA A 232 17.86 3.33 20.54
C ALA A 232 17.97 2.07 19.70
N VAL A 233 19.11 1.41 19.79
CA VAL A 233 19.38 0.07 19.24
C VAL A 233 19.62 -0.85 20.42
N LEU A 234 18.88 -1.97 20.48
CA LEU A 234 19.15 -2.99 21.49
C LEU A 234 20.13 -4.04 20.94
N PRO A 235 21.12 -4.46 21.72
CA PRO A 235 22.12 -5.43 21.31
C PRO A 235 21.57 -6.87 21.41
N VAL A 236 20.63 -7.20 20.51
CA VAL A 236 19.88 -8.47 20.54
C VAL A 236 20.25 -9.43 19.40
N GLU A 237 21.28 -9.12 18.63
CA GLU A 237 21.69 -9.91 17.45
C GLU A 237 22.17 -11.32 17.82
N CYS A 238 22.62 -11.52 19.05
CA CYS A 238 23.04 -12.81 19.57
C CYS A 238 21.90 -13.74 19.99
N LEU A 239 20.68 -13.23 20.07
CA LEU A 239 19.51 -14.01 20.45
C LEU A 239 19.18 -15.05 19.39
N ARG A 240 18.72 -16.21 19.86
CA ARG A 240 18.37 -17.36 19.04
C ARG A 240 16.86 -17.54 18.94
N ARG A 241 16.46 -18.21 17.89
CA ARG A 241 15.07 -18.60 17.66
C ARG A 241 14.44 -19.25 18.91
N GLY A 242 13.23 -18.79 19.26
CA GLY A 242 12.47 -19.24 20.42
C GLY A 242 12.73 -18.44 21.70
N GLN A 243 13.74 -17.58 21.73
CA GLN A 243 13.91 -16.63 22.83
C GLN A 243 12.93 -15.46 22.68
N ARG A 244 12.65 -14.81 23.82
CA ARG A 244 11.71 -13.69 23.90
C ARG A 244 12.43 -12.46 24.46
N ILE A 245 12.12 -11.31 23.88
CA ILE A 245 12.50 -9.99 24.40
C ILE A 245 11.27 -9.40 25.08
N ASP A 246 11.37 -9.08 26.36
CA ASP A 246 10.35 -8.37 27.11
C ASP A 246 10.82 -6.93 27.33
N PHE A 247 9.96 -5.94 27.14
CA PHE A 247 10.33 -4.54 27.28
C PHE A 247 9.13 -3.65 27.66
N THR A 248 9.45 -2.57 28.36
CA THR A 248 8.53 -1.48 28.68
C THR A 248 9.29 -0.15 28.62
N PHE A 249 8.62 0.97 28.85
CA PHE A 249 9.20 2.29 28.70
C PHE A 249 8.98 3.14 29.92
N PHE A 250 10.02 3.89 30.32
CA PHE A 250 9.91 5.00 31.22
C PHE A 250 10.06 6.31 30.45
N TRP A 251 9.15 7.26 30.70
CA TRP A 251 9.10 8.58 30.07
C TRP A 251 9.72 9.61 31.04
N PRO A 252 11.00 10.02 30.82
CA PRO A 252 11.69 10.86 31.78
C PRO A 252 11.06 12.24 32.00
N ARG A 253 10.48 12.84 30.96
CA ARG A 253 9.84 14.15 31.06
C ARG A 253 8.57 14.12 31.90
N GLU A 254 7.77 13.06 31.74
CA GLU A 254 6.51 12.84 32.46
C GLU A 254 6.71 12.11 33.76
N GLN A 255 7.93 11.64 34.10
CA GLN A 255 8.25 10.86 35.30
C GLN A 255 7.30 9.68 35.50
N ARG A 256 6.96 8.97 34.40
CA ARG A 256 6.01 7.86 34.44
C ARG A 256 6.47 6.65 33.62
N TRP A 257 6.03 5.49 34.05
CA TRP A 257 6.12 4.27 33.26
C TRP A 257 4.99 4.19 32.21
N GLU A 258 5.24 3.45 31.13
CA GLU A 258 4.25 3.17 30.08
C GLU A 258 3.01 2.46 30.63
N GLY A 259 3.17 1.63 31.67
CA GLY A 259 2.08 0.85 32.28
C GLY A 259 1.66 -0.38 31.47
N VAL A 260 2.39 -0.70 30.41
CA VAL A 260 2.17 -1.89 29.56
C VAL A 260 3.51 -2.52 29.25
N ASP A 261 3.58 -3.84 29.38
CA ASP A 261 4.71 -4.64 28.93
C ASP A 261 4.48 -5.14 27.51
N TYR A 262 5.51 -5.03 26.69
CA TYR A 262 5.57 -5.53 25.34
C TYR A 262 6.52 -6.71 25.27
N HIS A 263 6.30 -7.58 24.28
CA HIS A 263 7.22 -8.68 24.00
C HIS A 263 7.38 -8.92 22.51
N MET A 264 8.53 -9.45 22.13
CA MET A 264 8.83 -9.93 20.79
C MET A 264 9.48 -11.31 20.90
N GLU A 265 9.07 -12.24 20.02
CA GLU A 265 9.70 -13.55 19.89
C GLU A 265 10.75 -13.52 18.79
N VAL A 266 11.90 -14.14 19.04
CA VAL A 266 12.92 -14.36 18.01
C VAL A 266 12.48 -15.51 17.11
N GLY A 267 12.17 -15.20 15.87
CA GLY A 267 11.56 -16.12 14.90
C GLY A 267 12.34 -16.28 13.60
N THR A 268 11.76 -17.01 12.65
CA THR A 268 12.30 -17.17 11.31
C THR A 268 11.96 -15.98 10.41
N ARG A 269 12.89 -15.48 9.70
CA ARG A 269 12.95 -14.61 8.50
C ARG A 269 12.07 -13.38 8.37
N GLU A 270 10.84 -13.27 8.94
CA GLU A 270 10.00 -12.08 8.73
C GLU A 270 9.48 -11.52 10.05
N ALA A 271 9.63 -10.19 10.22
CA ALA A 271 8.99 -9.48 11.32
C ALA A 271 7.46 -9.50 11.10
N ARG A 272 6.69 -9.86 12.14
CA ARG A 272 5.22 -9.83 12.13
C ARG A 272 4.72 -8.78 13.13
N VAL A 273 3.65 -8.10 12.75
CA VAL A 273 2.92 -7.13 13.59
C VAL A 273 1.98 -7.84 14.56
#